data_619e6f95274891146856735fe2c6ddb8
#
_entry.id   619e6f95274891146856735fe2c6ddb8
#
_cell.length_a   1.000
_cell.length_b   1.000
_cell.length_c   1.000
_cell.angle_alpha   90.00
_cell.angle_beta   90.00
_cell.angle_gamma   90.00
#
_symmetry.space_group_name_H-M   'P 1'
#
loop_
_entity.id
_entity.type
_entity.pdbx_description
1 polymer ?
#
loop_
_entity_poly.entity_id
_entity_poly.type
_entity_poly.pdbx_seq_one_letter_code
_entity_poly.pdbx_strand_id
1 'polypeptide(L)'
;VIVADKLTLTGSIGVFGMYLNTIDAFKNKLGITFDAVKSNTSAGMGATSPLTAAERASIMRGVDKVYTTFTTHVAEGRNLPVEKVLDIAGGRVWSGEDALGIGLIDTYGGLKTAIAIAVDKAGLGDSYRVTEVIEEPTGFAAFIASLNVSVREAMTRSELGLLMKEYKQVQEATKQQGVVMYYPYKLELR
;
A
#
# COMPACT_ATOMS: atom_id res chain seq x y z
N VAL A 1 5.66 11.26 17.42
CA VAL A 1 6.19 12.37 16.62
C VAL A 1 6.39 11.89 15.20
N ILE A 2 5.89 12.64 14.24
CA ILE A 2 6.04 12.40 12.80
C ILE A 2 6.98 13.45 12.23
N VAL A 3 8.08 13.00 11.64
CA VAL A 3 9.11 13.84 11.02
C VAL A 3 9.08 13.62 9.53
N ALA A 4 9.05 14.67 8.74
CA ALA A 4 9.11 14.58 7.28
C ALA A 4 9.91 15.75 6.68
N ASP A 5 10.52 15.52 5.53
CA ASP A 5 11.12 16.58 4.74
C ASP A 5 10.02 17.43 4.07
N LYS A 6 10.33 18.69 3.73
CA LYS A 6 9.38 19.61 3.08
C LYS A 6 8.83 19.08 1.77
N LEU A 7 9.63 18.31 1.03
CA LEU A 7 9.26 17.71 -0.26
C LEU A 7 8.64 16.33 -0.13
N THR A 8 8.56 15.77 1.07
CA THR A 8 7.91 14.48 1.31
C THR A 8 6.43 14.56 0.91
N LEU A 9 5.97 13.59 0.15
CA LEU A 9 4.55 13.44 -0.13
C LEU A 9 3.89 12.62 0.98
N THR A 10 2.84 13.17 1.57
CA THR A 10 2.07 12.55 2.66
C THR A 10 0.57 12.78 2.48
N GLY A 11 -0.23 12.37 3.44
CA GLY A 11 -1.69 12.44 3.34
C GLY A 11 -2.27 11.19 2.70
N SER A 12 -2.86 11.31 1.51
CA SER A 12 -3.57 10.23 0.81
C SER A 12 -4.61 9.53 1.71
N ILE A 13 -5.25 10.31 2.61
CA ILE A 13 -6.27 9.81 3.54
C ILE A 13 -7.53 9.55 2.74
N GLY A 14 -7.61 8.38 2.15
CA GLY A 14 -8.71 7.96 1.29
C GLY A 14 -8.74 6.45 1.16
N VAL A 15 -9.83 5.92 0.66
CA VAL A 15 -10.03 4.49 0.43
C VAL A 15 -10.63 4.30 -0.95
N PHE A 16 -10.09 3.38 -1.71
CA PHE A 16 -10.69 2.93 -2.96
C PHE A 16 -10.63 1.41 -3.03
N GLY A 17 -11.56 0.84 -3.76
CA GLY A 17 -11.57 -0.58 -4.09
C GLY A 17 -11.55 -0.78 -5.59
N MET A 18 -10.80 -1.75 -6.07
CA MET A 18 -10.81 -2.18 -7.45
C MET A 18 -11.46 -3.55 -7.54
N TYR A 19 -12.45 -3.67 -8.43
CA TYR A 19 -13.06 -4.94 -8.77
C TYR A 19 -12.77 -5.26 -10.23
N LEU A 20 -12.07 -6.36 -10.45
CA LEU A 20 -11.73 -6.80 -11.80
C LEU A 20 -12.88 -7.65 -12.36
N ASN A 21 -13.44 -7.24 -13.50
CA ASN A 21 -14.38 -8.04 -14.29
C ASN A 21 -13.74 -8.40 -15.62
N THR A 22 -13.51 -9.68 -15.85
CA THR A 22 -12.82 -10.21 -17.03
C THR A 22 -13.77 -10.95 -18.00
N ILE A 23 -15.07 -11.01 -17.72
CA ILE A 23 -16.02 -11.81 -18.48
C ILE A 23 -16.05 -11.45 -19.98
N ASP A 24 -16.04 -10.15 -20.28
CA ASP A 24 -16.07 -9.70 -21.66
C ASP A 24 -14.77 -9.99 -22.41
N ALA A 25 -13.63 -9.94 -21.72
CA ALA A 25 -12.34 -10.32 -22.29
C ALA A 25 -12.31 -11.81 -22.63
N PHE A 26 -12.75 -12.67 -21.74
CA PHE A 26 -12.85 -14.10 -21.99
C PHE A 26 -13.82 -14.42 -23.12
N LYS A 27 -15.02 -13.85 -23.10
CA LYS A 27 -16.05 -14.08 -24.10
C LYS A 27 -15.63 -13.57 -25.48
N ASN A 28 -15.17 -12.32 -25.57
CA ASN A 28 -15.00 -11.64 -26.86
C ASN A 28 -13.60 -11.88 -27.47
N LYS A 29 -12.59 -12.23 -26.66
CA LYS A 29 -11.22 -12.45 -27.14
C LYS A 29 -10.83 -13.93 -27.19
N LEU A 30 -11.35 -14.73 -26.27
CA LEU A 30 -10.98 -16.15 -26.15
C LEU A 30 -12.13 -17.11 -26.49
N GLY A 31 -13.35 -16.61 -26.70
CA GLY A 31 -14.52 -17.46 -26.97
C GLY A 31 -14.95 -18.33 -25.76
N ILE A 32 -14.47 -18.00 -24.56
CA ILE A 32 -14.74 -18.76 -23.34
C ILE A 32 -15.96 -18.15 -22.64
N THR A 33 -16.95 -18.97 -22.34
CA THR A 33 -18.12 -18.59 -21.53
C THR A 33 -18.08 -19.29 -20.18
N PHE A 34 -18.58 -18.61 -19.15
CA PHE A 34 -18.69 -19.15 -17.79
C PHE A 34 -20.16 -19.40 -17.45
N ASP A 35 -20.46 -20.57 -16.92
CA ASP A 35 -21.73 -20.88 -16.31
C ASP A 35 -21.53 -21.03 -14.80
N ALA A 36 -22.49 -20.60 -13.99
CA ALA A 36 -22.36 -20.58 -12.55
C ALA A 36 -23.65 -21.07 -11.87
N VAL A 37 -23.51 -22.12 -11.08
CA VAL A 37 -24.53 -22.55 -10.15
C VAL A 37 -24.24 -21.96 -8.77
N LYS A 38 -25.19 -21.20 -8.23
CA LYS A 38 -25.01 -20.47 -6.98
C LYS A 38 -25.97 -20.96 -5.91
N SER A 39 -25.51 -21.09 -4.68
CA SER A 39 -26.34 -21.43 -3.52
C SER A 39 -27.25 -20.29 -3.05
N ASN A 40 -26.83 -19.02 -3.36
CA ASN A 40 -27.63 -17.82 -3.13
C ASN A 40 -27.18 -16.68 -4.06
N THR A 41 -27.90 -15.57 -4.07
CA THR A 41 -27.65 -14.42 -4.95
C THR A 41 -26.30 -13.76 -4.76
N SER A 42 -25.69 -13.87 -3.57
CA SER A 42 -24.39 -13.26 -3.24
C SER A 42 -23.23 -14.28 -3.24
N ALA A 43 -23.51 -15.55 -3.52
CA ALA A 43 -22.48 -16.57 -3.66
C ALA A 43 -21.87 -16.51 -5.05
N GLY A 44 -20.85 -15.70 -5.26
CA GLY A 44 -20.20 -15.67 -6.57
C GLY A 44 -19.61 -14.34 -6.98
N MET A 45 -19.25 -13.49 -6.02
CA MET A 45 -18.38 -12.37 -6.31
C MET A 45 -17.04 -12.91 -6.85
N GLY A 46 -16.78 -12.69 -8.12
CA GLY A 46 -15.57 -13.16 -8.77
C GLY A 46 -15.32 -12.42 -10.08
N ALA A 47 -14.12 -12.54 -10.60
CA ALA A 47 -13.68 -11.85 -11.82
C ALA A 47 -14.47 -12.26 -13.09
N THR A 48 -15.25 -13.33 -13.03
CA THR A 48 -15.99 -13.93 -14.17
C THR A 48 -17.49 -13.61 -14.18
N SER A 49 -17.95 -12.70 -13.33
CA SER A 49 -19.32 -12.22 -13.34
C SER A 49 -19.40 -10.73 -12.99
N PRO A 50 -20.35 -9.98 -13.60
CA PRO A 50 -20.58 -8.59 -13.19
C PRO A 50 -21.14 -8.53 -11.77
N LEU A 51 -20.79 -7.47 -11.05
CA LEU A 51 -21.37 -7.20 -9.74
C LEU A 51 -22.87 -6.86 -9.85
N THR A 52 -23.67 -7.50 -9.04
CA THR A 52 -25.05 -7.10 -8.82
C THR A 52 -25.13 -5.78 -8.05
N ALA A 53 -26.27 -5.10 -8.09
CA ALA A 53 -26.49 -3.87 -7.32
C ALA A 53 -26.31 -4.10 -5.80
N ALA A 54 -26.75 -5.24 -5.29
CA ALA A 54 -26.61 -5.60 -3.88
C ALA A 54 -25.15 -5.83 -3.47
N GLU A 55 -24.37 -6.52 -4.30
CA GLU A 55 -22.94 -6.75 -4.09
C GLU A 55 -22.16 -5.43 -4.15
N ARG A 56 -22.44 -4.57 -5.13
CA ARG A 56 -21.87 -3.22 -5.22
C ARG A 56 -22.16 -2.41 -3.94
N ALA A 57 -23.41 -2.40 -3.49
CA ALA A 57 -23.79 -1.69 -2.27
C ALA A 57 -23.07 -2.28 -1.03
N SER A 58 -22.85 -3.59 -0.98
CA SER A 58 -22.09 -4.21 0.11
C SER A 58 -20.63 -3.80 0.11
N ILE A 59 -19.99 -3.78 -1.06
CA ILE A 59 -18.61 -3.28 -1.23
C ILE A 59 -18.50 -1.82 -0.80
N MET A 60 -19.44 -0.97 -1.24
CA MET A 60 -19.44 0.44 -0.87
C MET A 60 -19.56 0.66 0.63
N ARG A 61 -20.46 -0.08 1.31
CA ARG A 61 -20.53 -0.03 2.79
C ARG A 61 -19.21 -0.45 3.44
N GLY A 62 -18.50 -1.42 2.86
CA GLY A 62 -17.17 -1.82 3.32
C GLY A 62 -16.15 -0.68 3.19
N VAL A 63 -16.13 -0.03 2.03
CA VAL A 63 -15.26 1.13 1.76
C VAL A 63 -15.56 2.27 2.73
N ASP A 64 -16.84 2.61 2.92
CA ASP A 64 -17.27 3.68 3.84
C ASP A 64 -16.85 3.38 5.29
N LYS A 65 -17.00 2.11 5.72
CA LYS A 65 -16.57 1.69 7.06
C LYS A 65 -15.06 1.85 7.25
N VAL A 66 -14.27 1.42 6.27
CA VAL A 66 -12.81 1.56 6.33
C VAL A 66 -12.40 3.03 6.31
N TYR A 67 -13.04 3.86 5.48
CA TYR A 67 -12.78 5.29 5.42
C TYR A 67 -13.09 5.99 6.76
N THR A 68 -14.23 5.67 7.36
CA THR A 68 -14.60 6.18 8.69
C THR A 68 -13.58 5.77 9.75
N THR A 69 -13.19 4.51 9.77
CA THR A 69 -12.17 4.00 10.71
C THR A 69 -10.84 4.71 10.51
N PHE A 70 -10.41 4.87 9.26
CA PHE A 70 -9.16 5.55 8.92
C PHE A 70 -9.16 7.02 9.38
N THR A 71 -10.18 7.77 9.02
CA THR A 71 -10.28 9.19 9.41
C THR A 71 -10.38 9.36 10.92
N THR A 72 -11.04 8.46 11.64
CA THR A 72 -11.10 8.44 13.10
C THR A 72 -9.71 8.21 13.70
N HIS A 73 -8.95 7.21 13.22
CA HIS A 73 -7.61 6.98 13.72
C HIS A 73 -6.64 8.14 13.44
N VAL A 74 -6.79 8.81 12.30
CA VAL A 74 -6.01 10.03 12.02
C VAL A 74 -6.39 11.14 13.00
N ALA A 75 -7.68 11.35 13.25
CA ALA A 75 -8.18 12.35 14.19
C ALA A 75 -7.62 12.11 15.60
N GLU A 76 -7.71 10.89 16.09
CA GLU A 76 -7.18 10.48 17.39
C GLU A 76 -5.64 10.62 17.44
N GLY A 77 -4.94 10.08 16.45
CA GLY A 77 -3.48 10.07 16.40
C GLY A 77 -2.85 11.46 16.22
N ARG A 78 -3.59 12.39 15.62
CA ARG A 78 -3.15 13.77 15.39
C ARG A 78 -3.81 14.78 16.36
N ASN A 79 -4.70 14.32 17.25
CA ASN A 79 -5.51 15.17 18.14
C ASN A 79 -6.24 16.29 17.37
N LEU A 80 -6.84 15.94 16.25
CA LEU A 80 -7.60 16.83 15.38
C LEU A 80 -9.09 16.49 15.45
N PRO A 81 -10.00 17.47 15.31
CA PRO A 81 -11.41 17.18 15.08
C PRO A 81 -11.61 16.35 13.80
N VAL A 82 -12.54 15.40 13.83
CA VAL A 82 -12.84 14.53 12.67
C VAL A 82 -13.23 15.36 11.45
N GLU A 83 -13.99 16.42 11.64
CA GLU A 83 -14.41 17.36 10.57
C GLU A 83 -13.20 17.95 9.87
N LYS A 84 -12.19 18.38 10.62
CA LYS A 84 -10.94 18.91 10.05
C LYS A 84 -10.17 17.84 9.28
N VAL A 85 -10.18 16.61 9.77
CA VAL A 85 -9.57 15.49 9.04
C VAL A 85 -10.32 15.22 7.74
N LEU A 86 -11.64 15.24 7.74
CA LEU A 86 -12.44 15.06 6.53
C LEU A 86 -12.20 16.16 5.49
N ASP A 87 -11.97 17.41 5.91
CA ASP A 87 -11.65 18.52 5.02
C ASP A 87 -10.31 18.34 4.27
N ILE A 88 -9.33 17.71 4.91
CA ILE A 88 -7.99 17.47 4.34
C ILE A 88 -7.82 16.07 3.75
N ALA A 89 -8.81 15.18 3.93
CA ALA A 89 -8.84 13.81 3.45
C ALA A 89 -9.32 13.70 1.99
N GLY A 90 -10.08 12.69 1.67
CA GLY A 90 -10.58 12.43 0.29
C GLY A 90 -9.49 11.99 -0.68
N GLY A 91 -8.43 11.35 -0.17
CA GLY A 91 -7.31 10.87 -0.96
C GLY A 91 -6.35 11.95 -1.43
N ARG A 92 -6.47 13.19 -0.94
CA ARG A 92 -5.55 14.29 -1.30
C ARG A 92 -4.16 14.01 -0.77
N VAL A 93 -3.18 14.35 -1.59
CA VAL A 93 -1.75 14.28 -1.27
C VAL A 93 -1.27 15.67 -0.93
N TRP A 94 -0.47 15.77 0.11
CA TRP A 94 0.09 17.02 0.63
C TRP A 94 1.61 16.97 0.60
N SER A 95 2.25 18.10 0.34
CA SER A 95 3.68 18.24 0.58
C SER A 95 3.97 18.20 2.09
N GLY A 96 5.19 17.86 2.49
CA GLY A 96 5.59 17.96 3.89
C GLY A 96 5.44 19.38 4.43
N GLU A 97 5.63 20.40 3.56
CA GLU A 97 5.44 21.80 3.93
C GLU A 97 3.98 22.12 4.30
N ASP A 98 3.04 21.72 3.45
CA ASP A 98 1.62 21.90 3.72
C ASP A 98 1.16 21.01 4.89
N ALA A 99 1.69 19.80 4.97
CA ALA A 99 1.34 18.81 5.99
C ALA A 99 1.65 19.29 7.43
N LEU A 100 2.70 20.09 7.61
CA LEU A 100 2.95 20.75 8.90
C LEU A 100 1.86 21.75 9.22
N GLY A 101 1.49 22.59 8.25
CA GLY A 101 0.45 23.63 8.44
C GLY A 101 -0.93 23.06 8.79
N ILE A 102 -1.27 21.88 8.26
CA ILE A 102 -2.56 21.22 8.52
C ILE A 102 -2.51 20.21 9.68
N GLY A 103 -1.35 20.02 10.32
CA GLY A 103 -1.19 19.19 11.50
C GLY A 103 -0.98 17.69 11.23
N LEU A 104 -0.66 17.29 10.01
CA LEU A 104 -0.37 15.88 9.67
C LEU A 104 1.02 15.43 10.09
N ILE A 105 1.98 16.35 10.19
CA ILE A 105 3.33 16.08 10.72
C ILE A 105 3.65 17.03 11.86
N ASP A 106 4.67 16.72 12.64
CA ASP A 106 5.05 17.50 13.83
C ASP A 106 6.25 18.43 13.57
N THR A 107 7.16 17.99 12.72
CA THR A 107 8.38 18.79 12.43
C THR A 107 9.01 18.38 11.11
N TYR A 108 9.80 19.32 10.55
CA TYR A 108 10.64 19.03 9.41
C TYR A 108 11.92 18.30 9.83
N GLY A 109 12.37 17.39 8.99
CA GLY A 109 13.65 16.72 9.14
C GLY A 109 13.72 15.39 8.41
N GLY A 110 14.92 14.84 8.38
CA GLY A 110 15.20 13.50 7.87
C GLY A 110 15.47 12.51 8.99
N LEU A 111 16.05 11.37 8.61
CA LEU A 111 16.35 10.26 9.54
C LEU A 111 17.18 10.70 10.75
N LYS A 112 18.18 11.57 10.55
CA LYS A 112 19.00 12.07 11.67
C LYS A 112 18.18 12.83 12.70
N THR A 113 17.25 13.67 12.25
CA THR A 113 16.32 14.41 13.13
C THR A 113 15.40 13.46 13.87
N ALA A 114 14.86 12.45 13.19
CA ALA A 114 14.00 11.46 13.80
C ALA A 114 14.73 10.64 14.88
N ILE A 115 15.99 10.24 14.61
CA ILE A 115 16.84 9.55 15.60
C ILE A 115 17.11 10.46 16.80
N ALA A 116 17.48 11.73 16.60
CA ALA A 116 17.74 12.66 17.69
C ALA A 116 16.49 12.83 18.60
N ILE A 117 15.33 13.00 18.00
CA ILE A 117 14.06 13.08 18.75
C ILE A 117 13.76 11.79 19.50
N ALA A 118 14.05 10.63 18.90
CA ALA A 118 13.84 9.33 19.56
C ALA A 118 14.78 9.15 20.76
N VAL A 119 16.05 9.54 20.61
CA VAL A 119 17.07 9.50 21.68
C VAL A 119 16.66 10.40 22.83
N ASP A 120 16.25 11.63 22.54
CA ASP A 120 15.77 12.60 23.55
C ASP A 120 14.54 12.07 24.30
N LYS A 121 13.52 11.57 23.58
CA LYS A 121 12.32 10.98 24.19
C LYS A 121 12.60 9.75 25.04
N ALA A 122 13.62 8.97 24.68
CA ALA A 122 14.04 7.78 25.43
C ALA A 122 14.98 8.11 26.60
N GLY A 123 15.44 9.35 26.74
CA GLY A 123 16.37 9.78 27.79
C GLY A 123 17.74 9.11 27.72
N LEU A 124 18.22 8.73 26.52
CA LEU A 124 19.46 7.96 26.34
C LEU A 124 20.72 8.81 26.41
N GLY A 125 20.63 10.15 26.38
CA GLY A 125 21.78 11.04 26.35
C GLY A 125 22.68 10.77 25.14
N ASP A 126 23.99 10.90 25.34
CA ASP A 126 24.99 10.70 24.27
C ASP A 126 25.38 9.22 24.07
N SER A 127 24.92 8.33 24.96
CA SER A 127 25.27 6.91 24.93
C SER A 127 24.16 6.05 24.29
N TYR A 128 24.06 6.11 22.99
CA TYR A 128 23.11 5.26 22.24
C TYR A 128 23.77 4.59 21.04
N ARG A 129 23.15 3.51 20.56
CA ARG A 129 23.56 2.81 19.35
C ARG A 129 22.35 2.67 18.41
N VAL A 130 22.53 3.06 17.17
CA VAL A 130 21.56 2.80 16.10
C VAL A 130 21.91 1.45 15.48
N THR A 131 20.94 0.55 15.43
CA THR A 131 21.10 -0.76 14.80
C THR A 131 20.03 -0.91 13.70
N GLU A 132 20.47 -1.21 12.51
CA GLU A 132 19.56 -1.57 11.44
C GLU A 132 19.13 -3.02 11.62
N VAL A 133 17.82 -3.26 11.63
CA VAL A 133 17.25 -4.60 11.64
C VAL A 133 16.99 -4.98 10.17
N ILE A 134 17.89 -5.80 9.62
CA ILE A 134 17.77 -6.30 8.25
C ILE A 134 17.01 -7.62 8.30
N GLU A 135 15.89 -7.71 7.59
CA GLU A 135 15.23 -8.99 7.35
C GLU A 135 16.07 -9.82 6.39
N GLU A 136 16.67 -10.90 6.89
CA GLU A 136 17.41 -11.82 6.04
C GLU A 136 16.46 -12.54 5.07
N PRO A 137 16.78 -12.56 3.79
CA PRO A 137 15.99 -13.29 2.82
C PRO A 137 15.99 -14.78 3.17
N THR A 138 14.81 -15.42 3.15
CA THR A 138 14.64 -16.84 3.45
C THR A 138 14.39 -17.66 2.19
N GLY A 139 14.66 -18.96 2.24
CA GLY A 139 14.37 -19.90 1.16
C GLY A 139 15.13 -19.59 -0.14
N PHE A 140 14.43 -19.64 -1.27
CA PHE A 140 15.03 -19.41 -2.60
C PHE A 140 15.62 -18.00 -2.76
N ALA A 141 15.04 -16.99 -2.08
CA ALA A 141 15.58 -15.63 -2.08
C ALA A 141 16.95 -15.54 -1.38
N ALA A 142 17.17 -16.31 -0.30
CA ALA A 142 18.47 -16.42 0.37
C ALA A 142 19.51 -17.07 -0.54
N PHE A 143 19.12 -18.13 -1.28
CA PHE A 143 19.99 -18.78 -2.26
C PHE A 143 20.43 -17.81 -3.36
N ILE A 144 19.49 -17.07 -3.98
CA ILE A 144 19.82 -16.06 -4.99
C ILE A 144 20.69 -14.94 -4.41
N ALA A 145 20.45 -14.51 -3.18
CA ALA A 145 21.25 -13.47 -2.51
C ALA A 145 22.69 -13.95 -2.24
N SER A 146 22.90 -15.24 -2.02
CA SER A 146 24.22 -15.84 -1.80
C SER A 146 25.06 -16.03 -3.09
N LEU A 147 24.43 -15.95 -4.26
CA LEU A 147 25.11 -16.08 -5.54
C LEU A 147 25.99 -14.84 -5.82
N ASN A 148 27.11 -15.09 -6.52
CA ASN A 148 28.01 -14.02 -6.94
C ASN A 148 27.27 -13.00 -7.83
N VAL A 149 27.59 -11.71 -7.70
CA VAL A 149 26.87 -10.60 -8.37
C VAL A 149 26.70 -10.84 -9.88
N SER A 150 27.75 -11.36 -10.55
CA SER A 150 27.73 -11.68 -11.98
C SER A 150 26.73 -12.79 -12.36
N VAL A 151 26.58 -13.81 -11.52
CA VAL A 151 25.61 -14.90 -11.73
C VAL A 151 24.18 -14.39 -11.46
N ARG A 152 24.02 -13.53 -10.45
CA ARG A 152 22.76 -12.87 -10.11
C ARG A 152 22.25 -11.97 -11.24
N GLU A 153 23.15 -11.18 -11.85
CA GLU A 153 22.82 -10.33 -12.99
C GLU A 153 22.48 -11.13 -14.24
N ALA A 154 23.20 -12.21 -14.51
CA ALA A 154 22.91 -13.11 -15.62
C ALA A 154 21.55 -13.80 -15.48
N MET A 155 21.19 -14.24 -14.26
CA MET A 155 19.88 -14.83 -13.98
C MET A 155 18.74 -13.82 -14.10
N THR A 156 18.92 -12.58 -13.64
CA THR A 156 17.88 -11.53 -13.74
C THR A 156 17.67 -11.04 -15.18
N ARG A 157 18.68 -11.13 -16.05
CA ARG A 157 18.60 -10.77 -17.47
C ARG A 157 18.13 -11.94 -18.36
N SER A 158 18.07 -13.16 -17.84
CA SER A 158 17.56 -14.31 -18.58
C SER A 158 16.03 -14.25 -18.73
N GLU A 159 15.48 -14.91 -19.75
CA GLU A 159 14.03 -15.05 -19.93
C GLU A 159 13.35 -15.62 -18.69
N LEU A 160 14.02 -16.56 -18.00
CA LEU A 160 13.56 -17.13 -16.75
C LEU A 160 13.50 -16.07 -15.62
N GLY A 161 14.48 -15.16 -15.56
CA GLY A 161 14.49 -14.05 -14.59
C GLY A 161 13.36 -13.04 -14.81
N LEU A 162 13.05 -12.75 -16.07
CA LEU A 162 11.92 -11.89 -16.44
C LEU A 162 10.58 -12.54 -16.06
N LEU A 163 10.39 -13.82 -16.38
CA LEU A 163 9.20 -14.58 -15.99
C LEU A 163 9.04 -14.69 -14.46
N MET A 164 10.14 -14.89 -13.74
CA MET A 164 10.11 -14.91 -12.27
C MET A 164 9.78 -13.54 -11.66
N LYS A 165 10.20 -12.44 -12.30
CA LYS A 165 9.84 -11.09 -11.87
C LYS A 165 8.34 -10.83 -12.06
N GLU A 166 7.78 -11.20 -13.19
CA GLU A 166 6.34 -11.11 -13.45
C GLU A 166 5.53 -12.02 -12.52
N TYR A 167 5.97 -13.27 -12.32
CA TYR A 167 5.34 -14.20 -11.38
C TYR A 167 5.33 -13.66 -9.95
N LYS A 168 6.43 -13.06 -9.47
CA LYS A 168 6.49 -12.42 -8.16
C LYS A 168 5.53 -11.24 -8.05
N GLN A 169 5.44 -10.38 -9.08
CA GLN A 169 4.48 -9.27 -9.08
C GLN A 169 3.04 -9.76 -9.00
N VAL A 170 2.70 -10.84 -9.72
CA VAL A 170 1.38 -11.47 -9.63
C VAL A 170 1.16 -12.09 -8.24
N GLN A 171 2.15 -12.78 -7.70
CA GLN A 171 2.06 -13.41 -6.39
C GLN A 171 1.96 -12.37 -5.25
N GLU A 172 2.66 -11.25 -5.34
CA GLU A 172 2.54 -10.15 -4.39
C GLU A 172 1.17 -9.47 -4.50
N ALA A 173 0.68 -9.26 -5.71
CA ALA A 173 -0.67 -8.73 -5.94
C ALA A 173 -1.77 -9.67 -5.42
N THR A 174 -1.57 -11.00 -5.50
CA THR A 174 -2.53 -11.98 -4.99
C THR A 174 -2.44 -12.21 -3.49
N LYS A 175 -1.30 -11.94 -2.85
CA LYS A 175 -1.14 -12.01 -1.38
C LYS A 175 -1.77 -10.83 -0.65
N GLN A 176 -2.00 -9.72 -1.34
CA GLN A 176 -2.67 -8.55 -0.78
C GLN A 176 -4.18 -8.81 -0.73
N GLN A 177 -4.61 -9.56 0.26
CA GLN A 177 -6.04 -9.72 0.58
C GLN A 177 -6.45 -8.59 1.53
N GLY A 178 -7.29 -7.67 1.04
CA GLY A 178 -7.83 -6.58 1.85
C GLY A 178 -7.83 -5.23 1.13
N VAL A 179 -8.20 -4.20 1.88
CA VAL A 179 -8.17 -2.81 1.40
C VAL A 179 -6.73 -2.31 1.47
N VAL A 180 -6.14 -1.97 0.33
CA VAL A 180 -4.75 -1.52 0.22
C VAL A 180 -4.72 -0.02 -0.05
N MET A 181 -3.86 0.70 0.67
CA MET A 181 -3.51 2.09 0.32
C MET A 181 -2.55 2.08 -0.86
N TYR A 182 -2.97 2.60 -1.99
CA TYR A 182 -2.17 2.61 -3.22
C TYR A 182 -1.71 4.02 -3.59
N TYR A 183 -0.41 4.15 -3.86
CA TYR A 183 0.18 5.35 -4.47
C TYR A 183 0.31 5.11 -5.98
N PRO A 184 -0.40 5.87 -6.85
CA PRO A 184 -0.51 5.56 -8.27
C PRO A 184 0.73 5.92 -9.11
N TYR A 185 1.76 6.49 -8.51
CA TYR A 185 2.95 6.93 -9.26
C TYR A 185 4.18 6.12 -8.89
N LYS A 186 4.85 5.57 -9.90
CA LYS A 186 6.16 4.93 -9.76
C LYS A 186 7.23 6.02 -9.87
N LEU A 187 7.86 6.38 -8.75
CA LEU A 187 9.02 7.25 -8.75
C LEU A 187 10.25 6.43 -9.18
N GLU A 188 10.74 6.65 -10.38
CA GLU A 188 12.07 6.21 -10.79
C GLU A 188 13.04 7.35 -10.51
N LEU A 189 13.79 7.23 -9.42
CA LEU A 189 14.95 8.09 -9.17
C LEU A 189 16.08 7.63 -10.10
N ARG A 190 16.51 8.51 -11.00
CA ARG A 190 17.73 8.36 -11.81
C ARG A 190 18.96 8.82 -11.04
#